data_8b6529005016010d4bc03edeae8a3993
#
_entry.id   8b6529005016010d4bc03edeae8a3993
#
_cell.length_a   1.000
_cell.length_b   1.000
_cell.length_c   1.000
_cell.angle_alpha   90.00
_cell.angle_beta   90.00
_cell.angle_gamma   90.00
#
_symmetry.space_group_name_H-M   'P 1'
#
loop_
_entity.id
_entity.type
_entity.pdbx_description
1 polymer ?
#
loop_
_entity_poly.entity_id
_entity_poly.type
_entity_poly.pdbx_seq_one_letter_code
_entity_poly.pdbx_strand_id
1 'polypeptide(L)'
;MCSSDLPDFPDIPTLTELGYPNSDAPIWFSLWAPTGTPKEILQRLNAEIVKAAQTAEMKEKLRLAGAAPVIQTLEEIAAFRETDTKQMAELIKLAQIKIE
;
A
#
# COMPACT_ATOMS: atom_id res chain seq x y z
N MET A 1 -10.51 -10.13 11.67
CA MET A 1 -10.04 -9.08 10.77
C MET A 1 -11.05 -7.94 10.82
N CYS A 2 -10.62 -6.72 11.02
CA CYS A 2 -11.54 -5.58 11.02
C CYS A 2 -12.26 -5.48 9.68
N SER A 3 -13.54 -5.23 9.74
CA SER A 3 -14.39 -5.10 8.57
C SER A 3 -13.98 -3.96 7.64
N SER A 4 -13.43 -2.90 8.17
CA SER A 4 -12.70 -1.91 7.38
C SER A 4 -11.33 -1.76 8.00
N ASP A 5 -10.28 -1.75 7.24
CA ASP A 5 -8.94 -1.50 7.75
C ASP A 5 -8.73 -0.03 8.17
N LEU A 6 -9.81 0.74 8.19
CA LEU A 6 -9.81 2.15 8.56
C LEU A 6 -10.28 2.31 10.02
N PRO A 7 -9.43 2.82 10.92
CA PRO A 7 -9.78 3.02 12.34
C PRO A 7 -11.01 3.90 12.57
N ASP A 8 -11.26 4.85 11.66
CA ASP A 8 -12.38 5.78 11.75
C ASP A 8 -13.73 5.16 11.30
N PHE A 9 -13.70 3.99 10.65
CA PHE A 9 -14.90 3.31 10.13
C PHE A 9 -14.90 1.82 10.46
N PRO A 10 -14.88 1.43 11.74
CA PRO A 10 -14.74 0.03 12.14
C PRO A 10 -15.96 -0.83 11.78
N ASP A 11 -17.12 -0.24 11.55
CA ASP A 11 -18.37 -0.93 11.29
C ASP A 11 -18.68 -1.11 9.80
N ILE A 12 -17.83 -0.58 8.92
CA ILE A 12 -18.03 -0.71 7.48
C ILE A 12 -17.32 -1.99 6.99
N PRO A 13 -18.06 -2.98 6.45
CA PRO A 13 -17.46 -4.21 5.97
C PRO A 13 -16.65 -3.99 4.69
N THR A 14 -15.59 -4.78 4.51
CA THR A 14 -14.85 -4.83 3.25
C THR A 14 -15.65 -5.58 2.18
N LEU A 15 -15.31 -5.38 0.92
CA LEU A 15 -15.94 -6.13 -0.19
C LEU A 15 -15.70 -7.63 -0.05
N THR A 16 -14.53 -8.04 0.41
CA THR A 16 -14.22 -9.45 0.66
C THR A 16 -15.14 -10.05 1.72
N GLU A 17 -15.41 -9.34 2.81
CA GLU A 17 -16.35 -9.76 3.85
C GLU A 17 -17.80 -9.84 3.34
N LEU A 18 -18.15 -9.03 2.36
CA LEU A 18 -19.46 -9.05 1.70
C LEU A 18 -19.61 -10.16 0.65
N GLY A 19 -18.61 -10.99 0.45
CA GLY A 19 -18.65 -12.11 -0.47
C GLY A 19 -18.10 -11.81 -1.87
N TYR A 20 -17.34 -10.74 -2.02
CA TYR A 20 -16.67 -10.36 -3.27
C TYR A 20 -15.14 -10.54 -3.13
N PRO A 21 -14.62 -11.77 -3.25
CA PRO A 21 -13.18 -12.02 -3.15
C PRO A 21 -12.42 -11.33 -4.29
N ASN A 22 -11.16 -11.00 -4.05
CA ASN A 22 -10.28 -10.33 -5.01
C ASN A 22 -10.77 -8.94 -5.48
N SER A 23 -11.61 -8.29 -4.69
CA SER A 23 -12.13 -6.95 -4.98
C SER A 23 -11.33 -5.84 -4.31
N ASP A 24 -10.33 -6.19 -3.52
CA ASP A 24 -9.49 -5.22 -2.83
C ASP A 24 -8.52 -4.58 -3.83
N ALA A 25 -8.67 -3.29 -4.04
CA ALA A 25 -7.82 -2.50 -4.92
C ALA A 25 -7.32 -1.27 -4.14
N PRO A 26 -6.42 -1.45 -3.16
CA PRO A 26 -5.94 -0.35 -2.35
C PRO A 26 -5.12 0.62 -3.19
N ILE A 27 -5.31 1.92 -2.94
CA ILE A 27 -4.42 2.95 -3.45
C ILE A 27 -3.25 3.06 -2.48
N TRP A 28 -2.04 2.97 -2.99
CA TRP A 28 -0.84 3.05 -2.17
C TRP A 28 0.20 3.99 -2.77
N PHE A 29 1.02 4.54 -1.91
CA PHE A 29 2.11 5.44 -2.29
C PHE A 29 3.41 4.91 -1.72
N SER A 30 4.48 5.02 -2.47
CA SER A 30 5.81 4.66 -2.01
C SER A 30 6.87 5.58 -2.58
N LEU A 31 8.05 5.56 -1.98
CA LEU A 31 9.22 6.28 -2.44
C LEU A 31 10.12 5.34 -3.21
N TRP A 32 10.62 5.80 -4.33
CA TRP A 32 11.49 5.04 -5.21
C TRP A 32 12.82 5.75 -5.42
N ALA A 33 13.89 4.98 -5.53
CA ALA A 33 15.21 5.48 -5.88
C ALA A 33 15.57 5.08 -7.31
N PRO A 34 16.48 5.83 -7.97
CA PRO A 34 16.98 5.46 -9.29
C PRO A 34 17.62 4.07 -9.31
N THR A 35 17.57 3.42 -10.47
CA THR A 35 18.25 2.15 -10.69
C THR A 35 19.75 2.32 -10.44
N GLY A 36 20.35 1.35 -9.76
CA GLY A 36 21.78 1.39 -9.42
C GLY A 36 22.10 2.06 -8.08
N THR A 37 21.09 2.54 -7.35
CA THR A 37 21.31 3.03 -5.98
C THR A 37 21.82 1.88 -5.10
N PRO A 38 22.94 2.07 -4.35
CA PRO A 38 23.48 1.03 -3.50
C PRO A 38 22.48 0.51 -2.48
N LYS A 39 22.45 -0.81 -2.26
CA LYS A 39 21.51 -1.46 -1.35
C LYS A 39 21.59 -0.91 0.07
N GLU A 40 22.77 -0.59 0.55
CA GLU A 40 23.00 -0.01 1.88
C GLU A 40 22.27 1.32 2.05
N ILE A 41 22.26 2.16 1.03
CA ILE A 41 21.53 3.43 1.04
C ILE A 41 20.03 3.19 1.07
N LEU A 42 19.53 2.25 0.29
CA LEU A 42 18.11 1.87 0.28
C LEU A 42 17.67 1.34 1.64
N GLN A 43 18.48 0.49 2.27
CA GLN A 43 18.17 -0.04 3.60
C GLN A 43 18.14 1.05 4.65
N ARG A 44 19.08 1.99 4.60
CA ARG A 44 19.12 3.13 5.52
C ARG A 44 17.92 4.05 5.33
N LEU A 45 17.56 4.39 4.09
CA LEU A 45 16.38 5.18 3.78
C LEU A 45 15.11 4.49 4.27
N ASN A 46 14.97 3.20 4.03
CA ASN A 46 13.83 2.43 4.52
C ASN A 46 13.72 2.48 6.04
N ALA A 47 14.82 2.26 6.75
CA ALA A 47 14.85 2.32 8.20
C ALA A 47 14.43 3.70 8.75
N GLU A 48 14.92 4.78 8.15
CA GLU A 48 14.57 6.15 8.56
C GLU A 48 13.11 6.51 8.24
N ILE A 49 12.61 6.09 7.07
CA ILE A 49 11.22 6.27 6.68
C ILE A 49 10.29 5.51 7.63
N VAL A 50 10.63 4.26 7.97
CA VAL A 50 9.85 3.45 8.92
C VAL A 50 9.80 4.14 10.29
N LYS A 51 10.92 4.65 10.79
CA LYS A 51 10.94 5.42 12.05
C LYS A 51 10.03 6.64 11.98
N ALA A 52 10.14 7.42 10.91
CA ALA A 52 9.32 8.61 10.72
C ALA A 52 7.82 8.26 10.65
N ALA A 53 7.47 7.19 9.94
CA ALA A 53 6.08 6.73 9.80
C ALA A 53 5.46 6.23 11.11
N GLN A 54 6.29 5.79 12.07
CA GLN A 54 5.84 5.32 13.37
C GLN A 54 5.63 6.44 14.39
N THR A 55 6.06 7.65 14.10
CA THR A 55 5.83 8.80 15.00
C THR A 55 4.35 9.14 15.09
N ALA A 56 3.91 9.60 16.26
CA ALA A 56 2.53 10.02 16.50
C ALA A 56 2.12 11.16 15.55
N GLU A 57 3.01 12.11 15.32
CA GLU A 57 2.77 13.22 14.40
C GLU A 57 2.51 12.76 12.97
N MET A 58 3.35 11.85 12.46
CA MET A 58 3.18 11.34 11.10
C MET A 58 1.91 10.50 10.95
N LYS A 59 1.63 9.65 11.94
CA LYS A 59 0.39 8.86 11.96
C LYS A 59 -0.84 9.74 11.90
N GLU A 60 -0.87 10.83 12.67
CA GLU A 60 -1.99 11.77 12.66
C GLU A 60 -2.11 12.50 11.33
N LYS A 61 -1.00 12.96 10.75
CA LYS A 61 -1.00 13.59 9.42
C LYS A 61 -1.52 12.64 8.33
N LEU A 62 -1.09 11.38 8.36
CA LEU A 62 -1.57 10.37 7.43
C LEU A 62 -3.06 10.07 7.62
N ARG A 63 -3.52 9.95 8.87
CA ARG A 63 -4.93 9.76 9.19
C ARG A 63 -5.80 10.89 8.64
N LEU A 64 -5.37 12.14 8.83
CA LEU A 64 -6.07 13.32 8.29
C LEU A 64 -6.10 13.32 6.75
N ALA A 65 -5.11 12.74 6.12
CA ALA A 65 -5.05 12.56 4.66
C ALA A 65 -5.82 11.31 4.17
N GLY A 66 -6.47 10.57 5.07
CA GLY A 66 -7.19 9.35 4.72
C GLY A 66 -6.26 8.16 4.40
N ALA A 67 -5.04 8.18 4.92
CA ALA A 67 -4.04 7.15 4.68
C ALA A 67 -3.56 6.52 5.99
N ALA A 68 -2.99 5.33 5.89
CA ALA A 68 -2.36 4.64 7.01
C ALA A 68 -0.91 4.24 6.63
N PRO A 69 0.04 4.31 7.56
CA PRO A 69 1.40 3.87 7.30
C PRO A 69 1.44 2.35 7.19
N VAL A 70 2.14 1.86 6.18
CA VAL A 70 2.43 0.43 6.00
C VAL A 70 3.93 0.24 6.20
N ILE A 71 4.27 -0.59 7.17
CA ILE A 71 5.66 -0.87 7.52
C ILE A 71 6.11 -2.15 6.82
N GLN A 72 7.01 -2.01 5.87
CA GLN A 72 7.49 -3.12 5.06
C GLN A 72 9.01 -3.06 4.87
N THR A 73 9.63 -4.22 4.70
CA THR A 73 11.01 -4.34 4.24
C THR A 73 11.10 -4.07 2.73
N LEU A 74 12.30 -3.88 2.21
CA LEU A 74 12.53 -3.71 0.77
C LEU A 74 12.03 -4.92 -0.03
N GLU A 75 12.24 -6.11 0.49
CA GLU A 75 11.81 -7.38 -0.11
C GLU A 75 10.28 -7.50 -0.12
N GLU A 76 9.63 -7.13 0.97
CA GLU A 76 8.16 -7.13 1.07
C GLU A 76 7.52 -6.12 0.11
N ILE A 77 8.11 -4.94 -0.03
CA ILE A 77 7.65 -3.91 -0.99
C ILE A 77 7.78 -4.44 -2.43
N ALA A 78 8.90 -5.07 -2.75
CA ALA A 78 9.13 -5.64 -4.09
C ALA A 78 8.12 -6.74 -4.41
N ALA A 79 7.86 -7.66 -3.47
CA ALA A 79 6.88 -8.72 -3.62
C ALA A 79 5.46 -8.17 -3.76
N PHE A 80 5.10 -7.20 -2.92
CA PHE A 80 3.80 -6.53 -3.00
C PHE A 80 3.58 -5.87 -4.36
N ARG A 81 4.57 -5.12 -4.86
CA ARG A 81 4.50 -4.48 -6.17
C ARG A 81 4.26 -5.49 -7.29
N GLU A 82 4.96 -6.61 -7.26
CA GLU A 82 4.81 -7.65 -8.29
C GLU A 82 3.38 -8.23 -8.28
N THR A 83 2.88 -8.57 -7.11
CA THR A 83 1.52 -9.10 -6.95
C THR A 83 0.47 -8.08 -7.37
N ASP A 84 0.60 -6.84 -6.94
CA ASP A 84 -0.32 -5.76 -7.28
C ASP A 84 -0.33 -5.46 -8.78
N THR A 85 0.84 -5.46 -9.41
CA THR A 85 0.96 -5.25 -10.87
C THR A 85 0.21 -6.33 -11.65
N LYS A 86 0.33 -7.59 -11.25
CA LYS A 86 -0.40 -8.70 -11.87
C LYS A 86 -1.91 -8.55 -11.69
N GLN A 87 -2.34 -8.24 -10.48
CA GLN A 87 -3.76 -8.04 -10.18
C GLN A 87 -4.35 -6.86 -10.97
N MET A 88 -3.66 -5.75 -11.04
CA MET A 88 -4.09 -4.59 -11.82
C MET A 88 -4.14 -4.91 -13.31
N ALA A 89 -3.20 -5.66 -13.85
CA ALA A 89 -3.21 -6.09 -15.25
C ALA A 89 -4.45 -6.95 -15.58
N GLU A 90 -4.82 -7.84 -14.69
CA GLU A 90 -6.05 -8.65 -14.83
C GLU A 90 -7.31 -7.79 -14.78
N LEU A 91 -7.39 -6.87 -13.83
CA LEU A 91 -8.52 -5.95 -13.70
C LEU A 91 -8.68 -5.05 -14.94
N ILE A 92 -7.59 -4.55 -15.49
CA ILE A 92 -7.58 -3.75 -16.72
C ILE A 92 -8.14 -4.56 -17.90
N LYS A 93 -7.74 -5.83 -18.01
CA LYS A 93 -8.27 -6.71 -19.05
C LYS A 93 -9.76 -6.98 -18.88
N LEU A 94 -10.20 -7.32 -17.66
CA LEU A 94 -11.59 -7.60 -17.35
C LEU A 94 -12.50 -6.38 -17.58
N ALA A 95 -12.02 -5.23 -17.20
CA ALA A 95 -12.75 -3.97 -17.36
C ALA A 95 -12.63 -3.38 -18.77
N GLN A 96 -11.83 -4.00 -19.65
CA GLN A 96 -11.58 -3.53 -21.02
C GLN A 96 -11.11 -2.08 -21.09
N ILE A 97 -10.33 -1.65 -20.10
CA ILE A 97 -9.78 -0.30 -20.03
C ILE A 97 -8.72 -0.15 -21.14
N LYS A 98 -8.92 0.84 -22.00
CA LYS A 98 -7.94 1.21 -23.04
C LYS A 98 -7.31 2.53 -22.66
N ILE A 99 -5.99 2.61 -22.80
CA ILE A 99 -5.25 3.86 -22.67
C ILE A 99 -5.21 4.49 -24.07
N GLU A 100 -5.83 5.62 -24.18
CA GLU A 100 -5.78 6.43 -25.42
C GLU A 100 -4.57 7.38 -25.42
#